data_40290ce72c713ff10f58dfc3e38c7dd9
#
_entry.id   40290ce72c713ff10f58dfc3e38c7dd9
#
_cell.length_a   1.000
_cell.length_b   1.000
_cell.length_c   1.000
_cell.angle_alpha   90.00
_cell.angle_beta   90.00
_cell.angle_gamma   90.00
#
_symmetry.space_group_name_H-M   'P 1'
#
loop_
_entity.id
_entity.type
_entity.pdbx_description
1 polymer ?
#
loop_
_entity_poly.entity_id
_entity_poly.type
_entity_poly.pdbx_seq_one_letter_code
_entity_poly.pdbx_strand_id
1 'polypeptide(L)'
;FSYGCWVKPDAGNGSAAIFSKMNESDSYRGFDLWLQNGAPGTHIIHKWQDNAVKVVGKTKAKAKQWSHIFVTYDGSGKASGTKIYLNGKIETHNVEADGLNGSIQTPNDFRIGRRSNSAYANNIEIDDVRIYHRALKASEVASLVGADPIAPLLAIAPDKRNANQTTTLLNHYLNNIDKNFQKLTAEKNAAQKEKSEASKNKITTMVMGDLP
;
A
#
# COMPACT_ATOMS: atom_id res chain seq x y z
N PHE A 1 -2.99 5.19 1.55
CA PHE A 1 -1.53 5.19 1.35
C PHE A 1 -0.95 3.79 1.55
N SER A 2 0.28 3.58 1.08
CA SER A 2 0.95 2.28 1.20
C SER A 2 2.42 2.49 1.51
N TYR A 3 3.04 1.56 2.21
CA TYR A 3 4.44 1.65 2.59
C TYR A 3 5.02 0.28 2.95
N GLY A 4 6.33 0.16 2.82
CA GLY A 4 7.05 -1.05 3.16
C GLY A 4 8.52 -0.98 2.81
N CYS A 5 9.21 -2.06 3.01
CA CYS A 5 10.64 -2.20 2.75
C CYS A 5 11.07 -3.67 2.78
N TRP A 6 12.32 -3.91 2.46
CA TRP A 6 13.01 -5.14 2.79
C TRP A 6 13.57 -5.08 4.20
N VAL A 7 13.43 -6.18 4.94
CA VAL A 7 14.02 -6.34 6.28
C VAL A 7 14.77 -7.68 6.37
N LYS A 8 15.88 -7.68 7.09
CA LYS A 8 16.60 -8.88 7.47
C LYS A 8 16.91 -8.83 8.96
N PRO A 9 16.04 -9.38 9.83
CA PRO A 9 16.27 -9.42 11.27
C PRO A 9 17.35 -10.45 11.61
N ASP A 10 18.21 -10.15 12.55
CA ASP A 10 19.20 -11.12 13.07
C ASP A 10 18.53 -12.24 13.87
N ALA A 11 17.44 -11.92 14.58
CA ALA A 11 16.60 -12.88 15.29
C ALA A 11 15.12 -12.75 14.89
N GLY A 12 14.41 -13.86 14.80
CA GLY A 12 13.02 -13.92 14.31
C GLY A 12 11.93 -13.59 15.36
N ASN A 13 12.28 -13.06 16.53
CA ASN A 13 11.34 -12.85 17.64
C ASN A 13 11.42 -11.46 18.30
N GLY A 14 12.12 -10.52 17.67
CA GLY A 14 12.22 -9.14 18.16
C GLY A 14 10.98 -8.30 17.88
N SER A 15 10.77 -7.27 18.70
CA SER A 15 9.78 -6.22 18.44
C SER A 15 10.49 -4.89 18.23
N ALA A 16 10.21 -4.22 17.12
CA ALA A 16 10.86 -2.96 16.76
C ALA A 16 10.05 -2.17 15.72
N ALA A 17 10.23 -0.86 15.69
CA ALA A 17 9.76 -0.05 14.58
C ALA A 17 10.79 -0.06 13.44
N ILE A 18 10.41 -0.60 12.32
CA ILE A 18 11.24 -0.62 11.11
C ILE A 18 11.40 0.80 10.58
N PHE A 19 10.31 1.53 10.53
CA PHE A 19 10.29 2.98 10.35
C PHE A 19 9.00 3.57 10.94
N SER A 20 9.01 4.87 11.17
CA SER A 20 7.83 5.57 11.68
C SER A 20 7.81 7.04 11.29
N LYS A 21 6.62 7.60 11.20
CA LYS A 21 6.35 9.02 11.35
C LYS A 21 5.35 9.15 12.50
N MET A 22 5.86 9.29 13.72
CA MET A 22 5.05 9.13 14.93
C MET A 22 5.52 10.07 16.04
N ASN A 23 4.57 10.61 16.80
CA ASN A 23 4.81 11.39 18.00
C ASN A 23 4.38 10.60 19.24
N GLU A 24 5.34 10.00 19.94
CA GLU A 24 5.08 9.22 21.16
C GLU A 24 4.56 10.11 22.30
N SER A 25 4.96 11.38 22.36
CA SER A 25 4.51 12.34 23.37
C SER A 25 3.07 12.86 23.12
N ASP A 26 2.53 12.71 21.90
CA ASP A 26 1.15 13.01 21.56
C ASP A 26 0.37 11.71 21.32
N SER A 27 0.29 10.89 22.34
CA SER A 27 -0.47 9.63 22.32
C SER A 27 -0.14 8.74 21.11
N TYR A 28 1.10 8.70 20.70
CA TYR A 28 1.62 7.93 19.55
C TYR A 28 1.02 8.33 18.21
N ARG A 29 0.54 9.57 18.03
CA ARG A 29 -0.05 10.05 16.78
C ARG A 29 0.91 9.84 15.61
N GLY A 30 0.40 9.21 14.55
CA GLY A 30 1.17 8.92 13.35
C GLY A 30 0.99 7.49 12.85
N PHE A 31 2.02 6.96 12.20
CA PHE A 31 2.04 5.57 11.72
C PHE A 31 3.44 4.96 11.81
N ASP A 32 3.51 3.66 11.81
CA ASP A 32 4.76 2.91 11.71
C ASP A 32 4.61 1.64 10.87
N LEU A 33 5.74 1.12 10.41
CA LEU A 33 5.92 -0.28 10.06
C LEU A 33 6.59 -0.97 11.24
N TRP A 34 5.94 -2.01 11.75
CA TRP A 34 6.26 -2.63 13.01
C TRP A 34 6.60 -4.11 12.85
N LEU A 35 7.54 -4.61 13.64
CA LEU A 35 7.64 -6.04 13.94
C LEU A 35 7.15 -6.27 15.36
N GLN A 36 6.24 -7.22 15.54
CA GLN A 36 5.79 -7.68 16.85
C GLN A 36 6.17 -9.13 17.04
N ASN A 37 7.16 -9.37 17.89
CA ASN A 37 7.74 -10.71 18.08
C ASN A 37 8.15 -11.36 16.73
N GLY A 38 8.68 -10.55 15.82
CA GLY A 38 9.09 -10.95 14.48
C GLY A 38 7.98 -10.97 13.42
N ALA A 39 6.73 -10.80 13.78
CA ALA A 39 5.61 -10.72 12.83
C ALA A 39 5.42 -9.28 12.32
N PRO A 40 5.20 -9.08 11.02
CA PRO A 40 4.96 -7.75 10.47
C PRO A 40 3.64 -7.17 10.95
N GLY A 41 3.63 -5.90 11.28
CA GLY A 41 2.44 -5.18 11.72
C GLY A 41 2.54 -3.70 11.42
N THR A 42 1.51 -2.99 11.79
CA THR A 42 1.45 -1.54 11.67
C THR A 42 0.53 -0.94 12.72
N HIS A 43 0.85 0.27 13.10
CA HIS A 43 -0.02 1.16 13.83
C HIS A 43 -0.34 2.36 12.93
N ILE A 44 -1.61 2.77 12.91
CA ILE A 44 -2.09 4.00 12.29
C ILE A 44 -2.93 4.70 13.36
N ILE A 45 -2.45 5.80 13.93
CA ILE A 45 -2.91 6.31 15.23
C ILE A 45 -3.27 7.79 15.15
N HIS A 46 -4.46 8.13 15.63
CA HIS A 46 -4.81 9.48 16.06
C HIS A 46 -4.50 9.66 17.56
N LYS A 47 -4.99 8.76 18.39
CA LYS A 47 -4.73 8.69 19.83
C LYS A 47 -4.70 7.23 20.26
N TRP A 48 -3.57 6.79 20.79
CA TRP A 48 -3.43 5.44 21.33
C TRP A 48 -4.16 5.34 22.67
N GLN A 49 -4.92 4.32 22.93
CA GLN A 49 -5.25 3.10 22.20
C GLN A 49 -6.65 3.21 21.52
N ASP A 50 -7.45 4.21 21.90
CA ASP A 50 -8.89 4.28 21.65
C ASP A 50 -9.25 4.72 20.23
N ASN A 51 -8.31 5.39 19.55
CA ASN A 51 -8.54 5.99 18.24
C ASN A 51 -7.38 5.63 17.30
N ALA A 52 -7.38 4.35 16.89
CA ALA A 52 -6.28 3.77 16.13
C ALA A 52 -6.74 2.56 15.31
N VAL A 53 -5.93 2.21 14.31
CA VAL A 53 -5.90 0.89 13.68
C VAL A 53 -4.56 0.25 14.03
N LYS A 54 -4.61 -0.98 14.54
CA LYS A 54 -3.44 -1.84 14.73
C LYS A 54 -3.74 -3.23 14.23
N VAL A 55 -2.89 -3.70 13.32
CA VAL A 55 -2.94 -5.06 12.78
C VAL A 55 -1.57 -5.69 12.83
N VAL A 56 -1.51 -7.01 13.07
CA VAL A 56 -0.27 -7.79 13.15
C VAL A 56 -0.44 -9.09 12.40
N GLY A 57 0.42 -9.35 11.43
CA GLY A 57 0.45 -10.58 10.64
C GLY A 57 0.70 -11.82 11.51
N LYS A 58 0.32 -12.97 11.00
CA LYS A 58 0.52 -14.24 11.71
C LYS A 58 1.85 -14.91 11.41
N THR A 59 2.45 -14.61 10.25
CA THR A 59 3.73 -15.19 9.83
C THR A 59 4.88 -14.27 10.21
N LYS A 60 5.92 -14.84 10.82
CA LYS A 60 7.12 -14.10 11.21
C LYS A 60 8.08 -13.91 10.03
N ALA A 61 8.76 -12.79 9.99
CA ALA A 61 9.95 -12.62 9.15
C ALA A 61 11.06 -13.59 9.63
N LYS A 62 11.67 -14.28 8.67
CA LYS A 62 12.71 -15.28 9.00
C LYS A 62 14.01 -14.60 9.42
N ALA A 63 14.60 -15.06 10.53
CA ALA A 63 15.91 -14.61 10.97
C ALA A 63 16.97 -14.80 9.87
N LYS A 64 17.87 -13.81 9.74
CA LYS A 64 19.00 -13.81 8.80
C LYS A 64 18.62 -13.96 7.32
N GLN A 65 17.34 -13.74 6.98
CA GLN A 65 16.84 -13.78 5.61
C GLN A 65 16.11 -12.48 5.28
N TRP A 66 16.32 -11.99 4.07
CA TRP A 66 15.56 -10.86 3.56
C TRP A 66 14.09 -11.23 3.40
N SER A 67 13.23 -10.40 3.91
CA SER A 67 11.77 -10.47 3.77
C SER A 67 11.25 -9.11 3.35
N HIS A 68 10.42 -9.08 2.30
CA HIS A 68 9.72 -7.87 1.91
C HIS A 68 8.44 -7.74 2.73
N ILE A 69 8.30 -6.68 3.48
CA ILE A 69 7.11 -6.36 4.26
C ILE A 69 6.46 -5.12 3.69
N PHE A 70 5.18 -5.20 3.40
CA PHE A 70 4.44 -4.08 2.84
C PHE A 70 3.05 -3.97 3.45
N VAL A 71 2.57 -2.74 3.62
CA VAL A 71 1.25 -2.42 4.14
C VAL A 71 0.51 -1.55 3.14
N THR A 72 -0.77 -1.84 2.93
CA THR A 72 -1.68 -0.96 2.19
C THR A 72 -2.85 -0.59 3.08
N TYR A 73 -3.25 0.67 3.05
CA TYR A 73 -4.37 1.20 3.81
C TYR A 73 -5.24 2.10 2.93
N ASP A 74 -6.54 1.84 2.92
CA ASP A 74 -7.51 2.51 2.04
C ASP A 74 -8.05 3.85 2.57
N GLY A 75 -7.76 4.17 3.84
CA GLY A 75 -8.24 5.40 4.47
C GLY A 75 -9.57 5.26 5.21
N SER A 76 -10.13 4.07 5.32
CA SER A 76 -11.46 3.82 5.89
C SER A 76 -11.57 4.03 7.41
N GLY A 77 -10.46 4.17 8.12
CA GLY A 77 -10.44 4.20 9.59
C GLY A 77 -10.62 2.81 10.23
N LYS A 78 -10.58 1.73 9.44
CA LYS A 78 -10.85 0.38 9.86
C LYS A 78 -9.69 -0.57 9.58
N ALA A 79 -9.55 -1.57 10.44
CA ALA A 79 -8.58 -2.64 10.26
C ALA A 79 -8.84 -3.44 8.97
N SER A 80 -10.11 -3.59 8.57
CA SER A 80 -10.51 -4.26 7.32
C SER A 80 -9.96 -3.57 6.07
N GLY A 81 -9.70 -2.27 6.13
CA GLY A 81 -9.07 -1.49 5.07
C GLY A 81 -7.55 -1.56 5.04
N THR A 82 -6.94 -2.24 6.02
CA THR A 82 -5.49 -2.42 6.13
C THR A 82 -5.10 -3.84 5.72
N LYS A 83 -4.12 -3.96 4.84
CA LYS A 83 -3.59 -5.26 4.40
C LYS A 83 -2.09 -5.30 4.63
N ILE A 84 -1.62 -6.42 5.16
CA ILE A 84 -0.20 -6.72 5.32
C ILE A 84 0.20 -7.71 4.23
N TYR A 85 1.38 -7.51 3.67
CA TYR A 85 2.00 -8.41 2.70
C TYR A 85 3.37 -8.84 3.19
N LEU A 86 3.63 -10.13 3.08
CA LEU A 86 4.95 -10.72 3.30
C LEU A 86 5.43 -11.38 2.01
N ASN A 87 6.57 -10.93 1.51
CA ASN A 87 7.14 -11.40 0.24
C ASN A 87 6.13 -11.35 -0.92
N GLY A 88 5.41 -10.22 -1.04
CA GLY A 88 4.44 -9.95 -2.10
C GLY A 88 3.09 -10.66 -1.95
N LYS A 89 2.92 -11.53 -0.94
CA LYS A 89 1.69 -12.26 -0.68
C LYS A 89 0.93 -11.64 0.48
N ILE A 90 -0.39 -11.56 0.34
CA ILE A 90 -1.25 -11.06 1.41
C ILE A 90 -1.20 -12.02 2.62
N GLU A 91 -1.04 -11.43 3.79
CA GLU A 91 -1.02 -12.15 5.07
C GLU A 91 -2.35 -12.03 5.79
N THR A 92 -2.75 -13.12 6.46
CA THR A 92 -3.77 -13.02 7.49
C THR A 92 -3.19 -12.31 8.72
N HIS A 93 -3.99 -11.48 9.37
CA HIS A 93 -3.53 -10.71 10.51
C HIS A 93 -4.53 -10.74 11.68
N ASN A 94 -4.03 -10.51 12.87
CA ASN A 94 -4.83 -10.23 14.04
C ASN A 94 -5.11 -8.73 14.10
N VAL A 95 -6.30 -8.38 14.55
CA VAL A 95 -6.73 -6.99 14.78
C VAL A 95 -6.58 -6.70 16.27
N GLU A 96 -5.78 -5.70 16.61
CA GLU A 96 -5.55 -5.30 18.01
C GLU A 96 -6.17 -3.93 18.33
N ALA A 97 -6.44 -3.10 17.29
CA ALA A 97 -7.27 -1.89 17.39
C ALA A 97 -8.00 -1.65 16.06
N ASP A 98 -9.27 -1.23 16.10
CA ASP A 98 -10.13 -1.06 14.93
C ASP A 98 -11.09 0.13 15.07
N GLY A 99 -10.56 1.32 15.13
CA GLY A 99 -11.40 2.51 15.30
C GLY A 99 -10.63 3.81 15.14
N LEU A 100 -10.07 4.05 13.95
CA LEU A 100 -9.41 5.31 13.66
C LEU A 100 -10.42 6.34 13.14
N ASN A 101 -10.55 7.42 13.89
CA ASN A 101 -11.34 8.59 13.49
C ASN A 101 -10.56 9.86 13.85
N GLY A 102 -10.00 10.51 12.85
CA GLY A 102 -9.20 11.71 13.02
C GLY A 102 -7.88 11.69 12.29
N SER A 103 -7.17 12.81 12.34
CA SER A 103 -5.91 12.99 11.65
C SER A 103 -4.78 12.22 12.33
N ILE A 104 -3.95 11.58 11.53
CA ILE A 104 -2.68 10.97 11.95
C ILE A 104 -1.48 11.90 11.70
N GLN A 105 -1.72 13.12 11.27
CA GLN A 105 -0.65 14.07 10.98
C GLN A 105 0.10 14.44 12.25
N THR A 106 1.41 14.48 12.15
CA THR A 106 2.33 14.88 13.21
C THR A 106 3.48 15.68 12.62
N PRO A 107 3.99 16.71 13.35
CA PRO A 107 5.16 17.46 12.92
C PRO A 107 6.47 16.65 13.01
N ASN A 108 6.45 15.51 13.70
CA ASN A 108 7.66 14.71 13.88
C ASN A 108 8.23 14.23 12.55
N ASP A 109 9.54 14.10 12.50
CA ASP A 109 10.26 13.58 11.33
C ASP A 109 9.89 12.12 11.06
N PHE A 110 9.98 11.73 9.79
CA PHE A 110 10.04 10.34 9.41
C PHE A 110 11.39 9.74 9.82
N ARG A 111 11.36 8.59 10.48
CA ARG A 111 12.55 7.91 11.03
C ARG A 111 12.60 6.48 10.58
N ILE A 112 13.79 6.03 10.20
CA ILE A 112 14.06 4.63 9.89
C ILE A 112 14.77 3.99 11.10
N GLY A 113 14.39 2.74 11.43
CA GLY A 113 15.00 1.97 12.50
C GLY A 113 14.53 2.34 13.90
N ARG A 114 13.51 3.19 14.04
CA ARG A 114 12.95 3.54 15.36
C ARG A 114 11.66 4.36 15.28
N ARG A 115 11.00 4.53 16.40
CA ARG A 115 10.04 5.61 16.68
C ARG A 115 10.75 6.91 17.08
N SER A 116 10.01 7.90 17.56
CA SER A 116 10.62 9.16 17.98
C SER A 116 11.62 8.98 19.13
N ASN A 117 11.27 8.22 20.16
CA ASN A 117 12.08 8.06 21.37
C ASN A 117 12.33 6.60 21.79
N SER A 118 11.73 5.62 21.10
CA SER A 118 11.79 4.22 21.49
C SER A 118 11.81 3.26 20.31
N ALA A 119 11.65 1.98 20.61
CA ALA A 119 11.40 0.89 19.66
C ALA A 119 12.45 0.76 18.56
N TYR A 120 13.71 0.87 18.96
CA TYR A 120 14.87 0.76 18.09
C TYR A 120 14.94 -0.61 17.40
N ALA A 121 15.15 -0.61 16.09
CA ALA A 121 15.38 -1.80 15.27
C ALA A 121 16.85 -2.25 15.32
N ASN A 122 17.32 -2.56 16.52
CA ASN A 122 18.67 -3.07 16.71
C ASN A 122 18.81 -4.44 16.03
N ASN A 123 19.92 -4.66 15.31
CA ASN A 123 20.20 -5.91 14.62
C ASN A 123 19.16 -6.28 13.54
N ILE A 124 18.62 -5.28 12.85
CA ILE A 124 17.74 -5.44 11.70
C ILE A 124 18.35 -4.65 10.54
N GLU A 125 18.69 -5.31 9.45
CA GLU A 125 19.04 -4.63 8.21
C GLU A 125 17.75 -4.22 7.50
N ILE A 126 17.73 -3.00 6.95
CA ILE A 126 16.57 -2.39 6.28
C ILE A 126 17.04 -1.88 4.93
N ASP A 127 16.29 -2.17 3.87
CA ASP A 127 16.59 -1.73 2.52
C ASP A 127 15.30 -1.38 1.75
N ASP A 128 15.44 -0.56 0.70
CA ASP A 128 14.38 -0.20 -0.26
C ASP A 128 13.07 0.28 0.41
N VAL A 129 13.17 1.29 1.28
CA VAL A 129 11.99 1.90 1.92
C VAL A 129 11.17 2.67 0.89
N ARG A 130 9.90 2.31 0.76
CA ARG A 130 8.96 2.90 -0.19
C ARG A 130 7.69 3.37 0.48
N ILE A 131 7.19 4.55 0.05
CA ILE A 131 5.92 5.12 0.51
C ILE A 131 5.15 5.63 -0.72
N TYR A 132 3.86 5.32 -0.76
CA TYR A 132 2.95 5.73 -1.84
C TYR A 132 1.73 6.43 -1.27
N HIS A 133 1.26 7.49 -1.91
CA HIS A 133 0.08 8.25 -1.48
C HIS A 133 -1.26 7.57 -1.73
N ARG A 134 -1.25 6.36 -2.27
CA ARG A 134 -2.44 5.56 -2.55
C ARG A 134 -2.31 4.13 -2.03
N ALA A 135 -3.42 3.45 -1.82
CA ALA A 135 -3.41 2.02 -1.59
C ALA A 135 -3.01 1.29 -2.87
N LEU A 136 -1.91 0.54 -2.82
CA LEU A 136 -1.48 -0.30 -3.94
C LEU A 136 -2.38 -1.54 -4.03
N LYS A 137 -2.57 -2.02 -5.27
CA LYS A 137 -3.21 -3.31 -5.53
C LYS A 137 -2.25 -4.46 -5.17
N ALA A 138 -2.80 -5.63 -4.89
CA ALA A 138 -1.99 -6.80 -4.55
C ALA A 138 -0.95 -7.18 -5.64
N SER A 139 -1.32 -7.02 -6.91
CA SER A 139 -0.40 -7.24 -8.03
C SER A 139 0.76 -6.24 -8.06
N GLU A 140 0.51 -4.99 -7.69
CA GLU A 140 1.55 -3.96 -7.63
C GLU A 140 2.52 -4.26 -6.47
N VAL A 141 2.01 -4.68 -5.31
CA VAL A 141 2.86 -5.10 -4.19
C VAL A 141 3.69 -6.33 -4.54
N ALA A 142 3.10 -7.31 -5.23
CA ALA A 142 3.83 -8.49 -5.71
C ALA A 142 4.98 -8.11 -6.66
N SER A 143 4.77 -7.12 -7.52
CA SER A 143 5.81 -6.61 -8.43
C SER A 143 7.00 -5.96 -7.71
N LEU A 144 6.79 -5.38 -6.51
CA LEU A 144 7.86 -4.78 -5.72
C LEU A 144 8.87 -5.81 -5.18
N VAL A 145 8.50 -7.06 -5.09
CA VAL A 145 9.35 -8.14 -4.55
C VAL A 145 10.28 -8.74 -5.59
N GLY A 146 10.24 -8.22 -6.82
CA GLY A 146 10.97 -8.81 -7.95
C GLY A 146 10.35 -10.14 -8.42
N ALA A 147 9.19 -10.51 -7.90
CA ALA A 147 8.35 -11.50 -8.53
C ALA A 147 7.71 -10.83 -9.74
N ASP A 148 8.43 -10.80 -10.84
CA ASP A 148 7.89 -10.35 -12.12
C ASP A 148 6.69 -11.26 -12.44
N PRO A 149 5.44 -10.76 -12.33
CA PRO A 149 4.26 -11.58 -12.58
C PRO A 149 4.18 -12.00 -14.06
N ILE A 150 5.03 -11.44 -14.88
CA ILE A 150 5.09 -11.65 -16.32
C ILE A 150 6.09 -12.75 -16.70
N ALA A 151 7.25 -12.80 -16.00
CA ALA A 151 8.28 -13.80 -16.30
C ALA A 151 7.77 -15.26 -16.29
N PRO A 152 6.99 -15.73 -15.29
CA PRO A 152 6.40 -17.06 -15.33
C PRO A 152 5.44 -17.28 -16.49
N LEU A 153 4.71 -16.21 -16.91
CA LEU A 153 3.79 -16.30 -18.04
C LEU A 153 4.51 -16.34 -19.40
N LEU A 154 5.64 -15.64 -19.49
CA LEU A 154 6.49 -15.69 -20.68
C LEU A 154 7.14 -17.05 -20.89
N ALA A 155 7.40 -17.79 -19.80
CA ALA A 155 7.93 -19.15 -19.87
C ALA A 155 6.92 -20.18 -20.43
N ILE A 156 5.63 -19.86 -20.45
CA ILE A 156 4.59 -20.71 -21.06
C ILE A 156 4.57 -20.46 -22.56
N ALA A 157 4.64 -21.53 -23.36
CA ALA A 157 4.52 -21.42 -24.81
C ALA A 157 3.19 -20.75 -25.20
N PRO A 158 3.16 -19.90 -26.24
CA PRO A 158 1.97 -19.08 -26.60
C PRO A 158 0.70 -19.92 -26.81
N ASP A 159 0.83 -21.08 -27.41
CA ASP A 159 -0.27 -22.03 -27.70
C ASP A 159 -0.77 -22.77 -26.43
N LYS A 160 -0.02 -22.71 -25.33
CA LYS A 160 -0.38 -23.30 -24.03
C LYS A 160 -0.94 -22.30 -23.03
N ARG A 161 -1.00 -21.02 -23.40
CA ARG A 161 -1.53 -19.97 -22.51
C ARG A 161 -3.05 -19.99 -22.52
N ASN A 162 -3.66 -19.91 -21.34
CA ASN A 162 -5.09 -19.67 -21.23
C ASN A 162 -5.43 -18.19 -21.51
N ALA A 163 -6.73 -17.90 -21.67
CA ALA A 163 -7.20 -16.55 -21.99
C ALA A 163 -6.78 -15.49 -20.95
N ASN A 164 -6.81 -15.81 -19.65
CA ASN A 164 -6.41 -14.88 -18.58
C ASN A 164 -4.92 -14.57 -18.63
N GLN A 165 -4.07 -15.57 -18.89
CA GLN A 165 -2.63 -15.41 -19.02
C GLN A 165 -2.29 -14.52 -20.23
N THR A 166 -2.94 -14.76 -21.35
CA THR A 166 -2.78 -13.94 -22.57
C THR A 166 -3.23 -12.49 -22.32
N THR A 167 -4.38 -12.29 -21.69
CA THR A 167 -4.88 -10.95 -21.32
C THR A 167 -3.94 -10.23 -20.37
N THR A 168 -3.37 -10.93 -19.38
CA THR A 168 -2.40 -10.36 -18.44
C THR A 168 -1.15 -9.87 -19.15
N LEU A 169 -0.58 -10.68 -20.06
CA LEU A 169 0.57 -10.30 -20.88
C LEU A 169 0.26 -9.12 -21.80
N LEU A 170 -0.90 -9.13 -22.47
CA LEU A 170 -1.33 -8.04 -23.34
C LEU A 170 -1.47 -6.73 -22.56
N ASN A 171 -2.14 -6.76 -21.41
CA ASN A 171 -2.31 -5.59 -20.57
C ASN A 171 -0.97 -5.06 -20.05
N HIS A 172 -0.05 -5.95 -19.69
CA HIS A 172 1.29 -5.54 -19.30
C HIS A 172 2.02 -4.84 -20.44
N TYR A 173 2.00 -5.42 -21.64
CA TYR A 173 2.62 -4.84 -22.82
C TYR A 173 2.05 -3.45 -23.15
N LEU A 174 0.73 -3.33 -23.25
CA LEU A 174 0.04 -2.09 -23.57
C LEU A 174 0.34 -0.99 -22.54
N ASN A 175 0.29 -1.29 -21.25
CA ASN A 175 0.42 -0.28 -20.21
C ASN A 175 1.86 0.08 -19.87
N ASN A 176 2.84 -0.79 -20.15
CA ASN A 176 4.23 -0.57 -19.71
C ASN A 176 5.24 -0.45 -20.85
N ILE A 177 4.94 -1.00 -22.02
CA ILE A 177 5.89 -1.09 -23.14
C ILE A 177 5.42 -0.27 -24.34
N ASP A 178 4.15 -0.38 -24.73
CA ASP A 178 3.59 0.30 -25.92
C ASP A 178 3.44 1.80 -25.67
N LYS A 179 4.38 2.58 -26.20
CA LYS A 179 4.37 4.04 -26.05
C LYS A 179 3.19 4.71 -26.75
N ASN A 180 2.71 4.15 -27.85
CA ASN A 180 1.55 4.69 -28.56
C ASN A 180 0.28 4.49 -27.76
N PHE A 181 0.08 3.30 -27.20
CA PHE A 181 -1.06 3.04 -26.31
C PHE A 181 -1.07 3.92 -25.08
N GLN A 182 0.10 4.12 -24.44
CA GLN A 182 0.25 5.01 -23.28
C GLN A 182 -0.13 6.45 -23.64
N LYS A 183 0.35 6.96 -24.79
CA LYS A 183 0.03 8.30 -25.29
C LYS A 183 -1.47 8.44 -25.55
N LEU A 184 -2.07 7.54 -26.32
CA LEU A 184 -3.51 7.56 -26.62
C LEU A 184 -4.38 7.43 -25.36
N THR A 185 -3.94 6.63 -24.39
CA THR A 185 -4.63 6.50 -23.09
C THR A 185 -4.58 7.80 -22.30
N ALA A 186 -3.43 8.49 -22.28
CA ALA A 186 -3.29 9.79 -21.64
C ALA A 186 -4.19 10.85 -22.30
N GLU A 187 -4.19 10.92 -23.63
CA GLU A 187 -5.04 11.83 -24.42
C GLU A 187 -6.54 11.56 -24.18
N LYS A 188 -6.95 10.28 -24.20
CA LYS A 188 -8.32 9.88 -23.87
C LYS A 188 -8.73 10.34 -22.47
N ASN A 189 -7.86 10.12 -21.47
CA ASN A 189 -8.16 10.49 -20.08
C ASN A 189 -8.25 12.00 -19.92
N ALA A 190 -7.39 12.76 -20.60
CA ALA A 190 -7.43 14.23 -20.60
C ALA A 190 -8.75 14.74 -21.22
N ALA A 191 -9.13 14.22 -22.38
CA ALA A 191 -10.40 14.59 -23.05
C ALA A 191 -11.63 14.19 -22.21
N GLN A 192 -11.57 13.05 -21.52
CA GLN A 192 -12.66 12.60 -20.63
C GLN A 192 -12.79 13.50 -19.39
N LYS A 193 -11.68 13.98 -18.84
CA LYS A 193 -11.66 14.95 -17.75
C LYS A 193 -12.24 16.28 -18.22
N GLU A 194 -11.81 16.80 -19.35
CA GLU A 194 -12.33 18.05 -19.94
C GLU A 194 -13.85 17.96 -20.19
N LYS A 195 -14.31 16.86 -20.80
CA LYS A 195 -15.73 16.59 -20.99
C LYS A 195 -16.51 16.58 -19.68
N SER A 196 -15.96 15.97 -18.63
CA SER A 196 -16.57 15.94 -17.29
C SER A 196 -16.67 17.33 -16.67
N GLU A 197 -15.62 18.13 -16.78
CA GLU A 197 -15.59 19.50 -16.29
C GLU A 197 -16.57 20.40 -17.06
N ALA A 198 -16.61 20.29 -18.39
CA ALA A 198 -17.58 21.02 -19.21
C ALA A 198 -19.04 20.64 -18.87
N SER A 199 -19.28 19.35 -18.57
CA SER A 199 -20.62 18.88 -18.17
C SER A 199 -21.07 19.41 -16.82
N LYS A 200 -20.14 19.66 -15.88
CA LYS A 200 -20.46 20.27 -14.58
C LYS A 200 -20.87 21.72 -14.70
N ASN A 201 -20.33 22.43 -15.69
CA ASN A 201 -20.61 23.85 -15.95
C ASN A 201 -21.80 24.07 -16.89
N LYS A 202 -22.51 23.01 -17.26
CA LYS A 202 -23.67 23.11 -18.17
C LYS A 202 -24.84 23.78 -17.43
N ILE A 203 -25.15 25.00 -17.84
CA ILE A 203 -26.36 25.72 -17.36
C ILE A 203 -27.56 25.08 -18.08
N THR A 204 -28.42 24.41 -17.33
CA THR A 204 -29.73 23.97 -17.81
C THR A 204 -30.79 25.02 -17.50
N THR A 205 -31.43 25.56 -18.51
CA THR A 205 -32.62 26.39 -18.33
C THR A 205 -33.87 25.59 -18.68
N MET A 206 -34.94 25.76 -17.93
CA MET A 206 -36.24 25.23 -18.35
C MET A 206 -36.74 26.08 -19.55
N VAL A 207 -36.97 25.46 -20.68
CA VAL A 207 -37.70 26.05 -21.78
C VAL A 207 -39.18 25.68 -21.59
N MET A 208 -40.02 26.67 -21.37
CA MET A 208 -41.45 26.45 -21.41
C MET A 208 -41.84 26.24 -22.89
N GLY A 209 -42.30 25.04 -23.22
CA GLY A 209 -42.93 24.75 -24.51
C GLY A 209 -44.39 25.16 -24.40
N ASP A 210 -44.89 25.89 -25.43
CA ASP A 210 -46.30 26.12 -25.56
C ASP A 210 -47.01 24.78 -25.76
N LEU A 211 -48.04 24.54 -24.94
CA LEU A 211 -48.94 23.40 -25.12
C LEU A 211 -49.75 23.64 -26.40
N PRO A 212 -49.99 22.60 -27.23
CA PRO A 212 -50.85 22.71 -28.43
C PRO A 212 -52.29 22.97 -28.05
#